data_862145f96fc0381a2575c96c60fe3c34
#
_entry.id   862145f96fc0381a2575c96c60fe3c34
#
_cell.length_a   1.000
_cell.length_b   1.000
_cell.length_c   1.000
_cell.angle_alpha   90.00
_cell.angle_beta   90.00
_cell.angle_gamma   90.00
#
_symmetry.space_group_name_H-M   'P 1'
#
loop_
_entity.id
_entity.type
_entity.pdbx_description
1 polymer ?
#
loop_
_entity_poly.entity_id
_entity_poly.type
_entity_poly.pdbx_seq_one_letter_code
_entity_poly.pdbx_strand_id
1 'polypeptide(L)'
;SYALSLNELGTSKNLAKISKDSSHDIDFIMHALNWLKKKEDFTPDLILHLRPTSPLRKIKDITKALKIVSKFKNIDSLKSVNSLDIPAEKLWIIKKNKLLKTVFKNKKFKEAHNMPRQLLSTCYKQNALFDIYKTDMIKKKKNFAWRKYIWLYNLREFRY
;
A
#
# COMPACT_ATOMS: atom_id res chain seq x y z
N SER A 1 21.49 5.14 2.20
CA SER A 1 20.13 4.73 2.61
C SER A 1 20.03 4.73 4.11
N TYR A 2 18.97 5.30 4.66
CA TYR A 2 18.69 5.28 6.09
C TYR A 2 17.59 4.27 6.37
N ALA A 3 17.78 3.43 7.40
CA ALA A 3 16.72 2.63 8.00
C ALA A 3 16.37 3.28 9.35
N LEU A 4 15.10 3.62 9.55
CA LEU A 4 14.62 4.18 10.81
C LEU A 4 13.60 3.24 11.43
N SER A 5 13.78 2.96 12.71
CA SER A 5 12.79 2.31 13.56
C SER A 5 12.03 3.34 14.40
N LEU A 6 10.92 2.93 15.00
CA LEU A 6 10.17 3.79 15.93
C LEU A 6 11.04 4.26 17.10
N ASN A 7 11.98 3.44 17.55
CA ASN A 7 12.87 3.78 18.67
C ASN A 7 13.86 4.89 18.30
N GLU A 8 14.36 4.91 17.07
CA GLU A 8 15.31 5.93 16.59
C GLU A 8 14.64 7.28 16.33
N LEU A 9 13.35 7.29 16.04
CA LEU A 9 12.57 8.53 15.87
C LEU A 9 12.30 9.26 17.19
N GLY A 10 12.76 8.72 18.31
CA GLY A 10 12.72 9.34 19.64
C GLY A 10 11.40 9.15 20.39
N THR A 11 11.45 9.27 21.70
CA THR A 11 10.30 9.15 22.64
C THR A 11 9.49 10.44 22.77
N SER A 12 9.31 11.21 21.70
CA SER A 12 8.57 12.46 21.78
C SER A 12 7.06 12.22 22.03
N LYS A 13 6.41 13.13 22.78
CA LYS A 13 4.94 13.14 22.96
C LYS A 13 4.17 13.05 21.64
N ASN A 14 4.80 13.43 20.53
CA ASN A 14 4.23 13.34 19.18
C ASN A 14 4.17 11.90 18.66
N LEU A 15 5.12 11.04 19.02
CA LEU A 15 5.09 9.62 18.67
C LEU A 15 3.89 8.91 19.29
N ALA A 16 3.58 9.17 20.56
CA ALA A 16 2.42 8.59 21.22
C ALA A 16 1.08 8.93 20.52
N LYS A 17 1.00 10.10 19.88
CA LYS A 17 -0.20 10.51 19.12
C LYS A 17 -0.35 9.75 17.79
N ILE A 18 0.77 9.41 17.13
CA ILE A 18 0.76 8.73 15.82
C ILE A 18 0.95 7.20 15.92
N SER A 19 1.06 6.65 17.13
CA SER A 19 1.19 5.21 17.41
C SER A 19 -0.09 4.55 17.89
N LYS A 20 -1.24 5.21 17.72
CA LYS A 20 -2.55 4.64 18.06
C LYS A 20 -3.01 3.68 16.96
N ASP A 21 -3.87 2.70 17.30
CA ASP A 21 -4.47 1.76 16.34
C ASP A 21 -5.22 2.47 15.20
N SER A 22 -5.72 3.68 15.44
CA SER A 22 -6.41 4.53 14.46
C SER A 22 -5.48 5.46 13.68
N SER A 23 -4.17 5.47 13.95
CA SER A 23 -3.22 6.34 13.26
C SER A 23 -2.99 5.90 11.82
N HIS A 24 -2.86 6.88 10.92
CA HIS A 24 -2.59 6.58 9.52
C HIS A 24 -1.08 6.45 9.26
N ASP A 25 -0.69 5.50 8.42
CA ASP A 25 0.71 5.31 8.00
C ASP A 25 1.37 6.61 7.51
N ILE A 26 0.58 7.54 6.94
CA ILE A 26 1.08 8.82 6.46
C ILE A 26 1.65 9.70 7.58
N ASP A 27 1.02 9.70 8.76
CA ASP A 27 1.44 10.52 9.89
C ASP A 27 2.83 10.08 10.38
N PHE A 28 3.05 8.76 10.44
CA PHE A 28 4.34 8.18 10.78
C PHE A 28 5.41 8.54 9.72
N ILE A 29 5.09 8.39 8.43
CA ILE A 29 6.01 8.69 7.34
C ILE A 29 6.37 10.19 7.34
N MET A 30 5.40 11.08 7.53
CA MET A 30 5.66 12.52 7.61
C MET A 30 6.52 12.88 8.82
N HIS A 31 6.28 12.24 9.97
CA HIS A 31 7.11 12.43 11.15
C HIS A 31 8.57 12.02 10.87
N ALA A 32 8.79 10.84 10.28
CA ALA A 32 10.11 10.34 9.91
C ALA A 32 10.85 11.29 8.94
N LEU A 33 10.15 11.78 7.91
CA LEU A 33 10.73 12.74 6.96
C LEU A 33 11.12 14.06 7.62
N ASN A 34 10.29 14.58 8.51
CA ASN A 34 10.59 15.81 9.25
C ASN A 34 11.75 15.63 10.22
N TRP A 35 11.84 14.47 10.86
CA TRP A 35 12.96 14.13 11.74
C TRP A 35 14.28 14.05 10.96
N LEU A 36 14.31 13.31 9.84
CA LEU A 36 15.49 13.21 8.97
C LEU A 36 15.94 14.58 8.47
N LYS A 37 15.01 15.42 8.03
CA LYS A 37 15.36 16.77 7.55
C LYS A 37 15.93 17.62 8.67
N LYS A 38 15.36 17.55 9.89
CA LYS A 38 15.78 18.38 11.03
C LYS A 38 17.09 17.92 11.66
N LYS A 39 17.32 16.60 11.76
CA LYS A 39 18.46 16.02 12.48
C LYS A 39 19.66 15.75 11.59
N GLU A 40 19.41 15.33 10.36
CA GLU A 40 20.42 14.84 9.43
C GLU A 40 20.57 15.74 8.18
N ASP A 41 19.76 16.81 8.09
CA ASP A 41 19.61 17.64 6.87
C ASP A 41 19.38 16.78 5.60
N PHE A 42 18.77 15.62 5.76
CA PHE A 42 18.58 14.64 4.69
C PHE A 42 17.13 14.54 4.25
N THR A 43 16.90 14.47 2.95
CA THR A 43 15.61 14.21 2.34
C THR A 43 15.77 13.08 1.32
N PRO A 44 15.23 11.88 1.57
CA PRO A 44 15.29 10.77 0.63
C PRO A 44 14.43 11.04 -0.61
N ASP A 45 14.82 10.53 -1.78
CA ASP A 45 13.99 10.55 -3.00
C ASP A 45 12.85 9.56 -2.92
N LEU A 46 13.09 8.40 -2.33
CA LEU A 46 12.17 7.29 -2.21
C LEU A 46 12.05 6.83 -0.76
N ILE A 47 10.85 6.44 -0.38
CA ILE A 47 10.53 5.83 0.90
C ILE A 47 10.10 4.38 0.64
N LEU A 48 10.83 3.44 1.22
CA LEU A 48 10.45 2.03 1.28
C LEU A 48 9.78 1.76 2.63
N HIS A 49 8.46 1.59 2.60
CA HIS A 49 7.68 1.30 3.80
C HIS A 49 7.53 -0.22 3.98
N LEU A 50 8.10 -0.74 5.05
CA LEU A 50 8.08 -2.15 5.43
C LEU A 50 7.24 -2.31 6.70
N ARG A 51 6.12 -3.05 6.61
CA ARG A 51 5.30 -3.32 7.79
C ARG A 51 5.85 -4.52 8.57
N PRO A 52 5.88 -4.48 9.92
CA PRO A 52 6.39 -5.59 10.74
C PRO A 52 5.59 -6.88 10.58
N THR A 53 4.32 -6.77 10.19
CA THR A 53 3.41 -7.90 9.99
C THR A 53 3.76 -8.84 8.84
N SER A 54 4.78 -8.53 8.06
CA SER A 54 5.21 -9.35 6.91
C SER A 54 6.71 -9.64 6.96
N PRO A 55 7.18 -10.53 7.85
CA PRO A 55 8.62 -10.75 8.08
C PRO A 55 9.32 -11.50 6.93
N LEU A 56 8.61 -12.33 6.17
CA LEU A 56 9.18 -13.22 5.16
C LEU A 56 9.38 -12.55 3.79
N ARG A 57 9.84 -11.30 3.76
CA ARG A 57 10.12 -10.58 2.53
C ARG A 57 11.40 -11.08 1.87
N LYS A 58 11.39 -11.17 0.55
CA LYS A 58 12.59 -11.52 -0.21
C LYS A 58 13.24 -10.23 -0.74
N ILE A 59 14.52 -10.06 -0.48
CA ILE A 59 15.30 -8.89 -0.95
C ILE A 59 15.20 -8.72 -2.46
N LYS A 60 15.21 -9.82 -3.22
CA LYS A 60 15.06 -9.80 -4.68
C LYS A 60 13.78 -9.11 -5.16
N ASP A 61 12.69 -9.21 -4.42
CA ASP A 61 11.41 -8.62 -4.78
C ASP A 61 11.44 -7.10 -4.53
N ILE A 62 12.05 -6.67 -3.43
CA ILE A 62 12.30 -5.26 -3.13
C ILE A 62 13.22 -4.65 -4.19
N THR A 63 14.31 -5.31 -4.53
CA THR A 63 15.26 -4.86 -5.56
C THR A 63 14.59 -4.72 -6.92
N LYS A 64 13.72 -5.69 -7.30
CA LYS A 64 12.93 -5.62 -8.53
C LYS A 64 11.98 -4.42 -8.50
N ALA A 65 11.31 -4.18 -7.39
CA ALA A 65 10.39 -3.04 -7.23
C ALA A 65 11.13 -1.69 -7.34
N LEU A 66 12.28 -1.54 -6.70
CA LEU A 66 13.10 -0.34 -6.79
C LEU A 66 13.56 -0.07 -8.24
N LYS A 67 13.99 -1.11 -8.98
CA LYS A 67 14.33 -1.00 -10.41
C LYS A 67 13.14 -0.56 -11.27
N ILE A 68 11.94 -1.00 -10.95
CA ILE A 68 10.72 -0.56 -11.65
C ILE A 68 10.45 0.91 -11.36
N VAL A 69 10.44 1.32 -10.09
CA VAL A 69 10.18 2.71 -9.70
C VAL A 69 11.19 3.67 -10.32
N SER A 70 12.48 3.29 -10.40
CA SER A 70 13.51 4.13 -11.02
C SER A 70 13.33 4.33 -12.53
N LYS A 71 12.75 3.35 -13.24
CA LYS A 71 12.48 3.45 -14.67
C LYS A 71 11.29 4.34 -15.02
N PHE A 72 10.28 4.40 -14.15
CA PHE A 72 9.05 5.14 -14.41
C PHE A 72 9.04 6.51 -13.74
N LYS A 73 9.38 7.55 -14.49
CA LYS A 73 9.42 8.94 -13.97
C LYS A 73 8.05 9.44 -13.49
N ASN A 74 6.96 9.00 -14.12
CA ASN A 74 5.61 9.53 -13.91
C ASN A 74 4.72 8.71 -12.97
N ILE A 75 5.30 8.00 -12.02
CA ILE A 75 4.56 7.27 -10.99
C ILE A 75 4.72 7.91 -9.62
N ASP A 76 3.70 7.82 -8.79
CA ASP A 76 3.69 8.36 -7.45
C ASP A 76 4.15 7.32 -6.43
N SER A 77 3.74 6.08 -6.63
CA SER A 77 4.03 4.97 -5.73
C SER A 77 3.96 3.61 -6.42
N LEU A 78 4.54 2.61 -5.77
CA LEU A 78 4.42 1.20 -6.11
C LEU A 78 3.90 0.44 -4.89
N LYS A 79 2.93 -0.44 -5.11
CA LYS A 79 2.36 -1.32 -4.07
C LYS A 79 2.52 -2.77 -4.43
N SER A 80 2.82 -3.60 -3.45
CA SER A 80 2.83 -5.05 -3.60
C SER A 80 1.42 -5.63 -3.49
N VAL A 81 1.06 -6.52 -4.42
CA VAL A 81 -0.28 -7.11 -4.51
C VAL A 81 -0.22 -8.59 -4.87
N ASN A 82 -1.24 -9.34 -4.47
CA ASN A 82 -1.52 -10.71 -4.93
C ASN A 82 -2.81 -10.73 -5.74
N SER A 83 -2.91 -11.65 -6.71
CA SER A 83 -4.18 -11.91 -7.37
C SER A 83 -5.22 -12.42 -6.38
N LEU A 84 -6.46 -12.06 -6.62
CA LEU A 84 -7.61 -12.68 -5.98
C LEU A 84 -8.19 -13.74 -6.92
N ASP A 85 -8.53 -14.88 -6.34
CA ASP A 85 -9.22 -15.94 -7.06
C ASP A 85 -10.70 -15.62 -7.32
N ILE A 86 -11.23 -14.61 -6.64
CA ILE A 86 -12.63 -14.20 -6.72
C ILE A 86 -12.71 -12.79 -7.30
N PRO A 87 -13.45 -12.56 -8.41
CA PRO A 87 -13.72 -11.22 -8.92
C PRO A 87 -14.47 -10.35 -7.90
N ALA A 88 -14.23 -9.04 -7.93
CA ALA A 88 -14.85 -8.09 -6.98
C ALA A 88 -16.38 -8.09 -7.07
N GLU A 89 -16.94 -8.39 -8.25
CA GLU A 89 -18.37 -8.49 -8.48
C GLU A 89 -19.05 -9.63 -7.70
N LYS A 90 -18.27 -10.63 -7.28
CA LYS A 90 -18.76 -11.78 -6.49
C LYS A 90 -18.54 -11.60 -4.98
N LEU A 91 -18.07 -10.43 -4.55
CA LEU A 91 -17.92 -10.10 -3.14
C LEU A 91 -19.17 -9.38 -2.60
N TRP A 92 -19.56 -9.74 -1.39
CA TRP A 92 -20.77 -9.23 -0.74
C TRP A 92 -20.47 -8.67 0.64
N ILE A 93 -21.21 -7.64 1.02
CA ILE A 93 -21.24 -7.12 2.38
C ILE A 93 -22.58 -7.52 3.01
N ILE A 94 -22.53 -8.09 4.22
CA ILE A 94 -23.70 -8.38 5.02
C ILE A 94 -24.04 -7.13 5.83
N LYS A 95 -25.23 -6.56 5.60
CA LYS A 95 -25.74 -5.43 6.38
C LYS A 95 -26.30 -5.89 7.73
N LYS A 96 -26.55 -4.94 8.65
CA LYS A 96 -27.12 -5.22 9.99
C LYS A 96 -28.43 -6.00 9.96
N ASN A 97 -29.27 -5.81 8.93
CA ASN A 97 -30.53 -6.53 8.70
C ASN A 97 -30.34 -7.87 7.97
N LYS A 98 -29.12 -8.42 7.94
CA LYS A 98 -28.74 -9.67 7.24
C LYS A 98 -28.94 -9.64 5.71
N LEU A 99 -29.25 -8.49 5.12
CA LEU A 99 -29.33 -8.36 3.66
C LEU A 99 -27.95 -8.26 3.04
N LEU A 100 -27.77 -8.93 1.90
CA LEU A 100 -26.52 -8.86 1.11
C LEU A 100 -26.52 -7.63 0.21
N LYS A 101 -25.35 -7.02 0.10
CA LYS A 101 -25.07 -5.95 -0.87
C LYS A 101 -23.75 -6.25 -1.58
N THR A 102 -23.74 -6.18 -2.91
CA THR A 102 -22.49 -6.33 -3.69
C THR A 102 -21.49 -5.24 -3.32
N VAL A 103 -20.22 -5.61 -3.19
CA VAL A 103 -19.12 -4.68 -2.94
C VAL A 103 -18.89 -3.80 -4.15
N PHE A 104 -18.99 -4.38 -5.35
CA PHE A 104 -18.72 -3.70 -6.60
C PHE A 104 -19.90 -3.83 -7.56
N LYS A 105 -20.27 -2.72 -8.22
CA LYS A 105 -21.25 -2.69 -9.29
C LYS A 105 -20.52 -2.60 -10.62
N ASN A 106 -20.65 -3.62 -11.45
CA ASN A 106 -20.10 -3.59 -12.80
C ASN A 106 -21.01 -2.74 -13.72
N LYS A 107 -20.42 -1.86 -14.52
CA LYS A 107 -21.17 -0.99 -15.45
C LYS A 107 -21.61 -1.73 -16.70
N LYS A 108 -20.87 -2.77 -17.11
CA LYS A 108 -21.12 -3.55 -18.33
C LYS A 108 -22.20 -4.62 -18.14
N PHE A 109 -22.24 -5.25 -16.95
CA PHE A 109 -23.16 -6.34 -16.65
C PHE A 109 -24.05 -6.00 -15.47
N LYS A 110 -25.38 -6.01 -15.68
CA LYS A 110 -26.37 -5.68 -14.63
C LYS A 110 -26.32 -6.64 -13.45
N GLU A 111 -26.11 -7.93 -13.70
CA GLU A 111 -25.98 -9.01 -12.71
C GLU A 111 -24.60 -9.67 -12.76
N ALA A 112 -23.55 -8.85 -12.67
CA ALA A 112 -22.18 -9.32 -12.83
C ALA A 112 -21.79 -10.45 -11.86
N HIS A 113 -22.42 -10.51 -10.65
CA HIS A 113 -22.20 -11.58 -9.69
C HIS A 113 -22.63 -12.97 -10.17
N ASN A 114 -23.56 -13.05 -11.14
CA ASN A 114 -24.04 -14.28 -11.76
C ASN A 114 -23.25 -14.66 -13.05
N MET A 115 -22.38 -13.77 -13.53
CA MET A 115 -21.64 -14.01 -14.77
C MET A 115 -20.51 -15.04 -14.58
N PRO A 116 -20.15 -15.77 -15.64
CA PRO A 116 -18.95 -16.60 -15.66
C PRO A 116 -17.70 -15.79 -15.31
N ARG A 117 -16.82 -16.37 -14.49
CA ARG A 117 -15.60 -15.73 -13.99
C ARG A 117 -14.71 -15.18 -15.10
N GLN A 118 -14.66 -15.89 -16.23
CA GLN A 118 -13.84 -15.57 -17.40
C GLN A 118 -14.22 -14.23 -18.06
N LEU A 119 -15.46 -13.78 -17.86
CA LEU A 119 -15.97 -12.50 -18.37
C LEU A 119 -15.75 -11.32 -17.42
N LEU A 120 -15.27 -11.59 -16.20
CA LEU A 120 -15.02 -10.59 -15.16
C LEU A 120 -13.54 -10.25 -15.07
N SER A 121 -13.25 -9.05 -14.54
CA SER A 121 -11.87 -8.60 -14.39
C SER A 121 -11.14 -9.34 -13.28
N THR A 122 -9.86 -9.68 -13.52
CA THR A 122 -8.98 -10.17 -12.45
C THR A 122 -8.80 -9.09 -11.41
N CYS A 123 -9.00 -9.44 -10.14
CA CYS A 123 -8.83 -8.53 -9.02
C CYS A 123 -7.55 -8.84 -8.27
N TYR A 124 -7.05 -7.83 -7.57
CA TYR A 124 -5.83 -7.95 -6.77
C TYR A 124 -6.09 -7.41 -5.36
N LYS A 125 -5.53 -8.06 -4.34
CA LYS A 125 -5.50 -7.56 -2.97
C LYS A 125 -4.11 -7.02 -2.64
N GLN A 126 -4.04 -5.92 -1.91
CA GLN A 126 -2.79 -5.45 -1.32
C GLN A 126 -2.33 -6.48 -0.28
N ASN A 127 -1.08 -6.93 -0.38
CA ASN A 127 -0.53 -7.96 0.51
C ASN A 127 0.35 -7.37 1.63
N ALA A 128 0.53 -6.05 1.64
CA ALA A 128 1.28 -5.31 2.66
C ALA A 128 2.75 -5.77 2.85
N LEU A 129 3.34 -6.47 1.88
CA LEU A 129 4.75 -6.87 1.97
C LEU A 129 5.64 -5.64 2.00
N PHE A 130 5.43 -4.71 1.08
CA PHE A 130 6.08 -3.40 1.06
C PHE A 130 5.29 -2.44 0.17
N ASP A 131 5.49 -1.15 0.45
CA ASP A 131 5.05 -0.05 -0.39
C ASP A 131 6.26 0.87 -0.67
N ILE A 132 6.35 1.44 -1.88
CA ILE A 132 7.37 2.42 -2.24
C ILE A 132 6.68 3.72 -2.62
N TYR A 133 7.15 4.84 -2.08
CA TYR A 133 6.59 6.17 -2.33
C TYR A 133 7.68 7.13 -2.78
N LYS A 134 7.36 8.04 -3.69
CA LYS A 134 8.19 9.21 -3.97
C LYS A 134 7.97 10.26 -2.89
N THR A 135 9.04 10.75 -2.29
CA THR A 135 8.99 11.72 -1.19
C THR A 135 8.29 13.01 -1.59
N ASP A 136 8.56 13.52 -2.78
CA ASP A 136 7.90 14.74 -3.28
C ASP A 136 6.39 14.63 -3.32
N MET A 137 5.87 13.45 -3.64
CA MET A 137 4.44 13.21 -3.70
C MET A 137 3.81 13.20 -2.30
N ILE A 138 4.48 12.57 -1.33
CA ILE A 138 4.07 12.60 0.07
C ILE A 138 3.98 14.04 0.59
N LYS A 139 5.05 14.82 0.38
CA LYS A 139 5.11 16.22 0.83
C LYS A 139 4.04 17.11 0.20
N LYS A 140 3.78 16.95 -1.10
CA LYS A 140 2.79 17.76 -1.84
C LYS A 140 1.35 17.47 -1.44
N LYS A 141 1.00 16.19 -1.21
CA LYS A 141 -0.39 15.79 -1.05
C LYS A 141 -0.82 15.57 0.40
N LYS A 142 0.11 15.36 1.31
CA LYS A 142 -0.15 15.05 2.74
C LYS A 142 -1.24 13.97 2.96
N ASN A 143 -1.47 13.13 1.95
CA ASN A 143 -2.41 12.01 1.99
C ASN A 143 -2.00 10.96 0.96
N PHE A 144 -2.61 9.77 1.02
CA PHE A 144 -2.38 8.68 0.07
C PHE A 144 -3.33 8.72 -1.16
N ALA A 145 -3.93 9.86 -1.49
CA ALA A 145 -4.77 10.03 -2.68
C ALA A 145 -3.91 10.12 -3.96
N TRP A 146 -3.38 9.01 -4.38
CA TRP A 146 -2.46 8.87 -5.50
C TRP A 146 -3.21 8.81 -6.83
N ARG A 147 -2.69 9.48 -7.85
CA ARG A 147 -3.27 9.39 -9.20
C ARG A 147 -2.62 8.34 -10.08
N LYS A 148 -1.35 7.98 -9.81
CA LYS A 148 -0.56 7.08 -10.65
C LYS A 148 0.14 6.02 -9.81
N TYR A 149 -0.50 4.85 -9.69
CA TYR A 149 0.07 3.66 -9.06
C TYR A 149 0.72 2.77 -10.11
N ILE A 150 1.83 2.14 -9.76
CA ILE A 150 2.27 0.89 -10.38
C ILE A 150 2.11 -0.24 -9.37
N TRP A 151 1.68 -1.37 -9.87
CA TRP A 151 1.51 -2.58 -9.09
C TRP A 151 2.64 -3.53 -9.43
N LEU A 152 3.28 -4.10 -8.41
CA LEU A 152 4.15 -5.25 -8.59
C LEU A 152 3.32 -6.51 -8.38
N TYR A 153 2.98 -7.15 -9.51
CA TYR A 153 2.31 -8.44 -9.56
C TYR A 153 3.31 -9.57 -9.41
N ASN A 154 2.87 -10.63 -8.71
CA ASN A 154 3.52 -11.93 -8.61
C ASN A 154 4.79 -12.01 -7.77
N LEU A 155 4.60 -11.79 -6.49
CA LEU A 155 5.39 -12.45 -5.49
C LEU A 155 4.65 -13.75 -5.20
N ARG A 156 5.22 -14.89 -5.63
CA ARG A 156 4.66 -16.25 -5.54
C ARG A 156 3.68 -16.41 -4.39
N GLU A 157 2.52 -16.97 -4.66
CA GLU A 157 1.56 -17.42 -3.67
C GLU A 157 2.30 -18.08 -2.49
N PHE A 158 2.30 -17.41 -1.34
CA PHE A 158 2.52 -18.10 -0.10
C PHE A 158 1.23 -18.88 0.16
N ARG A 159 1.21 -20.14 -0.21
CA ARG A 159 0.29 -21.11 0.37
C ARG A 159 0.75 -21.32 1.82
N TYR A 160 -0.09 -20.94 2.76
CA TYR A 160 0.02 -21.39 4.15
C TYR A 160 -0.46 -22.84 4.22
#